data_c18c0816f44d747a1ce0cc394a503aa6
#
_entry.id   c18c0816f44d747a1ce0cc394a503aa6
#
_cell.length_a   1.000
_cell.length_b   1.000
_cell.length_c   1.000
_cell.angle_alpha   90.00
_cell.angle_beta   90.00
_cell.angle_gamma   90.00
#
_symmetry.space_group_name_H-M   'P 1'
#
loop_
_entity.id
_entity.type
_entity.pdbx_description
1 polymer ?
#
loop_
_entity_poly.entity_id
_entity_poly.type
_entity_poly.pdbx_seq_one_letter_code
_entity_poly.pdbx_strand_id
1 'polypeptide(L)'
;PTRRSSEIGRASCRERVYSRLKVADCTYRIYRDTRFSADKTPYKTHIGMFVNPPLGKKGITCGYYLHLEPDSLLFAAGTIGHPAPVLKALRQSVYDEIDEYRARVEDPEVRRFFDTIGDDPLKTAPKGFPKDWEHIDYLKPRNFIASGPLDEKTVCDPGFMDMLAPAV
;
A
#
# COMPACT_ATOMS: atom_id res chain seq x y z
N PRO A 1 20.42 18.76 -20.52
CA PRO A 1 19.47 19.71 -19.95
C PRO A 1 18.03 19.19 -19.86
N THR A 2 17.72 18.05 -20.44
CA THR A 2 16.35 17.51 -20.57
C THR A 2 15.85 16.69 -19.38
N ARG A 3 16.73 16.17 -18.53
CA ARG A 3 16.36 15.31 -17.39
C ARG A 3 15.69 16.10 -16.25
N ARG A 4 16.17 17.30 -15.97
CA ARG A 4 15.64 18.17 -14.89
C ARG A 4 14.21 18.67 -15.17
N SER A 5 13.87 18.93 -16.42
CA SER A 5 12.52 19.39 -16.80
C SER A 5 11.45 18.31 -16.63
N SER A 6 11.81 17.02 -16.83
CA SER A 6 10.87 15.91 -16.68
C SER A 6 10.58 15.58 -15.21
N GLU A 7 11.55 15.78 -14.32
CA GLU A 7 11.36 15.56 -12.87
C GLU A 7 10.51 16.66 -12.24
N ILE A 8 10.73 17.92 -12.62
CA ILE A 8 9.91 19.05 -12.18
C ILE A 8 8.45 18.89 -12.65
N GLY A 9 8.24 18.43 -13.87
CA GLY A 9 6.90 18.16 -14.41
C GLY A 9 6.16 17.04 -13.66
N ARG A 10 6.85 15.98 -13.26
CA ARG A 10 6.27 14.86 -12.48
C ARG A 10 5.93 15.27 -11.05
N ALA A 11 6.81 15.99 -10.36
CA ALA A 11 6.56 16.52 -9.03
C ALA A 11 5.33 17.44 -9.03
N SER A 12 5.24 18.36 -9.99
CA SER A 12 4.08 19.26 -10.13
C SER A 12 2.77 18.56 -10.47
N CYS A 13 2.80 17.43 -11.20
CA CYS A 13 1.60 16.60 -11.43
C CYS A 13 1.18 15.85 -10.17
N ARG A 14 2.11 15.27 -9.43
CA ARG A 14 1.88 14.57 -8.17
C ARG A 14 1.25 15.52 -7.14
N GLU A 15 1.84 16.65 -6.91
CA GLU A 15 1.38 17.67 -5.98
C GLU A 15 -0.05 18.15 -6.31
N ARG A 16 -0.39 18.35 -7.59
CA ARG A 16 -1.74 18.72 -8.01
C ARG A 16 -2.79 17.63 -7.81
N VAL A 17 -2.44 16.37 -7.89
CA VAL A 17 -3.37 15.26 -7.67
C VAL A 17 -3.70 15.13 -6.19
N TYR A 18 -2.69 15.17 -5.32
CA TYR A 18 -2.89 15.08 -3.86
C TYR A 18 -3.57 16.31 -3.27
N SER A 19 -3.31 17.51 -3.79
CA SER A 19 -3.93 18.75 -3.31
C SER A 19 -5.46 18.82 -3.49
N ARG A 20 -6.04 17.93 -4.27
CA ARG A 20 -7.51 17.82 -4.45
C ARG A 20 -8.19 16.89 -3.46
N LEU A 21 -7.44 16.06 -2.72
CA LEU A 21 -7.99 15.15 -1.75
C LEU A 21 -8.35 15.89 -0.46
N LYS A 22 -9.56 15.67 0.02
CA LYS A 22 -10.02 16.16 1.33
C LYS A 22 -9.76 15.07 2.37
N VAL A 23 -9.50 15.44 3.60
CA VAL A 23 -9.32 14.50 4.73
C VAL A 23 -10.50 13.52 4.82
N ALA A 24 -11.73 13.99 4.62
CA ALA A 24 -12.93 13.15 4.63
C ALA A 24 -12.95 12.08 3.50
N ASP A 25 -12.23 12.32 2.40
CA ASP A 25 -12.12 11.33 1.31
C ASP A 25 -11.09 10.23 1.63
N CYS A 26 -10.17 10.50 2.55
CA CYS A 26 -9.10 9.59 2.93
C CYS A 26 -9.39 8.84 4.24
N THR A 27 -10.16 9.41 5.17
CA THR A 27 -10.45 8.80 6.46
C THR A 27 -11.68 7.89 6.40
N TYR A 28 -11.60 6.75 7.06
CA TYR A 28 -12.77 5.90 7.28
C TYR A 28 -13.60 6.41 8.45
N ARG A 29 -14.92 6.14 8.41
CA ARG A 29 -15.83 6.47 9.50
C ARG A 29 -15.41 5.75 10.79
N ILE A 30 -15.56 6.43 11.91
CA ILE A 30 -15.25 5.92 13.25
C ILE A 30 -16.33 4.96 13.78
N TYR A 31 -17.54 5.00 13.21
CA TYR A 31 -18.65 4.14 13.63
C TYR A 31 -18.50 2.73 13.07
N ARG A 32 -18.80 1.72 13.91
CA ARG A 32 -18.92 0.33 13.50
C ARG A 32 -20.25 0.08 12.80
N ASP A 33 -20.26 -0.92 11.93
CA ASP A 33 -21.51 -1.51 11.45
C ASP A 33 -21.92 -2.65 12.42
N THR A 34 -22.84 -2.32 13.31
CA THR A 34 -23.30 -3.24 14.38
C THR A 34 -24.52 -4.06 13.99
N ARG A 35 -25.04 -3.92 12.77
CA ARG A 35 -26.28 -4.60 12.33
C ARG A 35 -26.23 -6.11 12.50
N PHE A 36 -25.10 -6.72 12.13
CA PHE A 36 -24.88 -8.16 12.15
C PHE A 36 -23.85 -8.62 13.19
N SER A 37 -23.38 -7.73 14.05
CA SER A 37 -22.39 -8.03 15.08
C SER A 37 -23.08 -8.35 16.42
N ALA A 38 -22.59 -9.33 17.15
CA ALA A 38 -22.98 -9.58 18.54
C ALA A 38 -22.51 -8.46 19.47
N ASP A 39 -21.32 -7.91 19.19
CA ASP A 39 -20.80 -6.74 19.88
C ASP A 39 -21.46 -5.46 19.32
N LYS A 40 -22.19 -4.75 20.18
CA LYS A 40 -22.94 -3.54 19.87
C LYS A 40 -22.18 -2.25 20.20
N THR A 41 -20.88 -2.34 20.50
CA THR A 41 -20.02 -1.16 20.70
C THR A 41 -20.10 -0.25 19.47
N PRO A 42 -20.48 1.04 19.63
CA PRO A 42 -20.82 1.89 18.49
C PRO A 42 -19.62 2.39 17.71
N TYR A 43 -18.44 2.41 18.34
CA TYR A 43 -17.22 2.95 17.76
C TYR A 43 -16.22 1.86 17.44
N LYS A 44 -15.37 2.11 16.43
CA LYS A 44 -14.19 1.30 16.15
C LYS A 44 -13.11 1.59 17.18
N THR A 45 -12.25 0.61 17.43
CA THR A 45 -11.03 0.73 18.26
C THR A 45 -9.89 1.41 17.52
N HIS A 46 -10.03 1.59 16.20
CA HIS A 46 -8.99 2.11 15.33
C HIS A 46 -9.46 3.26 14.45
N ILE A 47 -8.51 4.08 14.03
CA ILE A 47 -8.64 5.07 12.97
C ILE A 47 -7.89 4.56 11.75
N GLY A 48 -8.58 4.42 10.62
CA GLY A 48 -7.97 4.05 9.34
C GLY A 48 -7.98 5.23 8.38
N MET A 49 -6.86 5.42 7.69
CA MET A 49 -6.72 6.40 6.61
C MET A 49 -6.23 5.70 5.35
N PHE A 50 -6.83 6.01 4.21
CA PHE A 50 -6.40 5.46 2.92
C PHE A 50 -6.27 6.60 1.90
N VAL A 51 -5.07 6.80 1.43
CA VAL A 51 -4.73 7.81 0.43
C VAL A 51 -4.54 7.14 -0.90
N ASN A 52 -5.44 7.42 -1.84
CA ASN A 52 -5.44 6.86 -3.17
C ASN A 52 -5.73 7.97 -4.19
N PRO A 53 -4.74 8.52 -4.86
CA PRO A 53 -4.98 9.45 -5.96
C PRO A 53 -5.36 8.66 -7.23
N PRO A 54 -6.31 9.11 -8.02
CA PRO A 54 -7.15 10.33 -7.91
C PRO A 54 -8.51 10.09 -7.22
N LEU A 55 -8.80 8.90 -6.71
CA LEU A 55 -10.15 8.45 -6.37
C LEU A 55 -10.45 8.42 -4.87
N GLY A 56 -9.49 8.79 -4.00
CA GLY A 56 -9.64 8.63 -2.57
C GLY A 56 -9.85 7.14 -2.22
N LYS A 57 -10.74 6.82 -1.26
CA LYS A 57 -11.07 5.45 -0.86
C LYS A 57 -12.03 4.70 -1.81
N LYS A 58 -12.36 5.29 -2.97
CA LYS A 58 -13.37 4.77 -3.90
C LYS A 58 -12.73 4.09 -5.12
N GLY A 59 -11.89 3.10 -4.95
CA GLY A 59 -11.38 2.40 -6.12
C GLY A 59 -10.36 1.33 -5.75
N ILE A 60 -10.24 0.34 -6.63
CA ILE A 60 -9.22 -0.70 -6.52
C ILE A 60 -7.99 -0.18 -7.28
N THR A 61 -7.18 0.60 -6.61
CA THR A 61 -5.93 1.11 -7.15
C THR A 61 -4.86 1.08 -6.07
N CYS A 62 -3.63 1.34 -6.43
CA CYS A 62 -2.53 1.44 -5.50
C CYS A 62 -2.72 2.66 -4.57
N GLY A 63 -2.43 2.51 -3.31
CA GLY A 63 -2.54 3.59 -2.34
C GLY A 63 -1.77 3.32 -1.07
N TYR A 64 -1.83 4.28 -0.15
CA TYR A 64 -1.20 4.22 1.16
C TYR A 64 -2.26 4.07 2.23
N TYR A 65 -2.03 3.20 3.19
CA TYR A 65 -2.93 2.95 4.31
C TYR A 65 -2.20 3.15 5.63
N LEU A 66 -2.78 3.98 6.48
CA LEU A 66 -2.34 4.17 7.85
C LEU A 66 -3.41 3.64 8.79
N HIS A 67 -3.01 2.75 9.70
CA HIS A 67 -3.86 2.18 10.74
C HIS A 67 -3.35 2.63 12.10
N LEU A 68 -4.19 3.28 12.85
CA LEU A 68 -3.90 3.75 14.20
C LEU A 68 -4.85 3.07 15.20
N GLU A 69 -4.34 2.10 15.91
CA GLU A 69 -5.03 1.39 16.98
C GLU A 69 -4.04 1.17 18.14
N PRO A 70 -4.45 1.30 19.40
CA PRO A 70 -3.58 0.95 20.51
C PRO A 70 -2.99 -0.45 20.33
N ASP A 71 -1.68 -0.58 20.52
CA ASP A 71 -0.92 -1.83 20.34
C ASP A 71 -0.90 -2.42 18.91
N SER A 72 -1.46 -1.73 17.92
CA SER A 72 -1.51 -2.18 16.51
C SER A 72 -1.42 -1.01 15.55
N LEU A 73 -0.25 -0.40 15.48
CA LEU A 73 0.03 0.69 14.56
C LEU A 73 0.67 0.13 13.29
N LEU A 74 0.15 0.48 12.12
CA LEU A 74 0.59 -0.07 10.85
C LEU A 74 0.61 1.00 9.75
N PHE A 75 1.65 0.99 8.94
CA PHE A 75 1.72 1.67 7.66
C PHE A 75 1.81 0.65 6.52
N ALA A 76 1.04 0.84 5.48
CA ALA A 76 1.05 -0.03 4.33
C ALA A 76 0.94 0.76 3.01
N ALA A 77 1.54 0.21 1.97
CA ALA A 77 1.47 0.74 0.61
C ALA A 77 1.22 -0.40 -0.37
N GLY A 78 0.42 -0.16 -1.40
CA GLY A 78 0.18 -1.18 -2.42
C GLY A 78 -1.27 -1.30 -2.82
N THR A 79 -1.68 -2.53 -3.14
CA THR A 79 -2.96 -2.78 -3.78
C THR A 79 -3.52 -4.14 -3.37
N ILE A 80 -4.83 -4.19 -3.11
CA ILE A 80 -5.54 -5.38 -2.62
C ILE A 80 -6.82 -5.64 -3.40
N GLY A 81 -7.31 -6.88 -3.35
CA GLY A 81 -8.65 -7.24 -3.81
C GLY A 81 -8.86 -7.19 -5.32
N HIS A 82 -7.84 -7.48 -6.11
CA HIS A 82 -7.94 -7.42 -7.55
C HIS A 82 -8.76 -8.56 -8.17
N PRO A 83 -9.57 -8.26 -9.21
CA PRO A 83 -10.11 -9.28 -10.09
C PRO A 83 -9.00 -10.13 -10.73
N ALA A 84 -9.30 -11.40 -10.99
CA ALA A 84 -8.31 -12.34 -11.53
C ALA A 84 -7.56 -11.87 -12.80
N PRO A 85 -8.18 -11.19 -13.77
CA PRO A 85 -7.46 -10.65 -14.92
C PRO A 85 -6.43 -9.58 -14.56
N VAL A 86 -6.77 -8.69 -13.62
CA VAL A 86 -5.86 -7.63 -13.15
C VAL A 86 -4.69 -8.24 -12.39
N LEU A 87 -4.98 -9.18 -11.49
CA LEU A 87 -3.95 -9.90 -10.74
C LEU A 87 -3.00 -10.66 -11.67
N LYS A 88 -3.53 -11.26 -12.75
CA LYS A 88 -2.69 -11.91 -13.75
C LYS A 88 -1.78 -10.91 -14.48
N ALA A 89 -2.30 -9.74 -14.83
CA ALA A 89 -1.51 -8.69 -15.50
C ALA A 89 -0.41 -8.14 -14.57
N LEU A 90 -0.72 -7.93 -13.28
CA LEU A 90 0.28 -7.54 -12.27
C LEU A 90 1.40 -8.58 -12.16
N ARG A 91 1.05 -9.86 -12.07
CA ARG A 91 2.04 -10.94 -12.04
C ARG A 91 2.88 -11.00 -13.30
N GLN A 92 2.27 -10.76 -14.47
CA GLN A 92 3.00 -10.70 -15.73
C GLN A 92 4.02 -9.56 -15.73
N SER A 93 3.63 -8.37 -15.27
CA SER A 93 4.55 -7.23 -15.16
C SER A 93 5.73 -7.53 -14.22
N VAL A 94 5.47 -8.14 -13.06
CA VAL A 94 6.53 -8.56 -12.12
C VAL A 94 7.44 -9.62 -12.75
N TYR A 95 6.87 -10.57 -13.52
CA TYR A 95 7.65 -11.60 -14.19
C TYR A 95 8.55 -11.03 -15.29
N ASP A 96 8.02 -10.11 -16.09
CA ASP A 96 8.74 -9.49 -17.22
C ASP A 96 9.83 -8.52 -16.73
N GLU A 97 9.63 -7.86 -15.58
CA GLU A 97 10.51 -6.80 -15.04
C GLU A 97 11.04 -7.18 -13.64
N ILE A 98 11.40 -8.44 -13.45
CA ILE A 98 11.75 -8.97 -12.12
C ILE A 98 12.93 -8.25 -11.47
N ASP A 99 13.95 -7.89 -12.23
CA ASP A 99 15.11 -7.21 -11.67
C ASP A 99 14.77 -5.81 -11.16
N GLU A 100 13.92 -5.07 -11.88
CA GLU A 100 13.44 -3.77 -11.42
C GLU A 100 12.53 -3.93 -10.20
N TYR A 101 11.61 -4.91 -10.22
CA TYR A 101 10.73 -5.18 -9.08
C TYR A 101 11.53 -5.52 -7.82
N ARG A 102 12.50 -6.43 -7.93
CA ARG A 102 13.39 -6.80 -6.82
C ARG A 102 14.19 -5.62 -6.31
N ALA A 103 14.83 -4.85 -7.19
CA ALA A 103 15.57 -3.67 -6.80
C ALA A 103 14.72 -2.68 -5.99
N ARG A 104 13.42 -2.58 -6.27
CA ARG A 104 12.49 -1.73 -5.54
C ARG A 104 12.09 -2.31 -4.18
N VAL A 105 11.69 -3.57 -4.13
CA VAL A 105 11.21 -4.19 -2.88
C VAL A 105 12.35 -4.56 -1.92
N GLU A 106 13.57 -4.70 -2.42
CA GLU A 106 14.78 -4.98 -1.63
C GLU A 106 15.54 -3.70 -1.25
N ASP A 107 15.11 -2.53 -1.76
CA ASP A 107 15.73 -1.24 -1.44
C ASP A 107 15.73 -0.99 0.08
N PRO A 108 16.88 -0.66 0.67
CA PRO A 108 16.98 -0.39 2.11
C PRO A 108 16.03 0.69 2.62
N GLU A 109 15.75 1.73 1.82
CA GLU A 109 14.80 2.78 2.19
C GLU A 109 13.36 2.24 2.24
N VAL A 110 12.98 1.35 1.31
CA VAL A 110 11.68 0.67 1.31
C VAL A 110 11.60 -0.28 2.51
N ARG A 111 12.65 -1.08 2.74
CA ARG A 111 12.72 -2.03 3.85
C ARG A 111 12.73 -1.39 5.23
N ARG A 112 13.13 -0.13 5.32
CA ARG A 112 13.03 0.65 6.56
C ARG A 112 11.58 0.85 7.03
N PHE A 113 10.63 0.94 6.09
CA PHE A 113 9.21 1.18 6.39
C PHE A 113 8.36 -0.09 6.31
N PHE A 114 8.81 -1.09 5.56
CA PHE A 114 8.00 -2.27 5.23
C PHE A 114 8.75 -3.57 5.50
N ASP A 115 8.34 -4.26 6.53
CA ASP A 115 8.89 -5.57 6.90
C ASP A 115 8.37 -6.68 5.99
N THR A 116 7.10 -6.55 5.60
CA THR A 116 6.39 -7.56 4.80
C THR A 116 6.08 -7.02 3.41
N ILE A 117 6.40 -7.83 2.41
CA ILE A 117 6.08 -7.57 1.01
C ILE A 117 5.22 -8.72 0.48
N GLY A 118 4.02 -8.39 0.02
CA GLY A 118 3.02 -9.36 -0.42
C GLY A 118 2.20 -9.95 0.73
N ASP A 119 0.96 -10.29 0.44
CA ASP A 119 0.01 -10.83 1.41
C ASP A 119 -0.81 -11.97 0.79
N ASP A 120 -1.31 -12.89 1.64
CA ASP A 120 -2.12 -14.05 1.27
C ASP A 120 -1.49 -14.85 0.11
N PRO A 121 -0.26 -15.40 0.27
CA PRO A 121 0.41 -16.06 -0.82
C PRO A 121 -0.23 -17.39 -1.21
N LEU A 122 -0.23 -17.70 -2.49
CA LEU A 122 -0.60 -19.01 -3.00
C LEU A 122 0.36 -20.09 -2.48
N LYS A 123 -0.16 -21.27 -2.17
CA LYS A 123 0.67 -22.44 -1.80
C LYS A 123 1.51 -22.98 -2.97
N THR A 124 1.06 -22.74 -4.20
CA THR A 124 1.68 -23.22 -5.43
C THR A 124 1.89 -22.08 -6.41
N ALA A 125 2.73 -22.29 -7.42
CA ALA A 125 2.90 -21.32 -8.49
C ALA A 125 1.57 -20.94 -9.14
N PRO A 126 1.36 -19.65 -9.46
CA PRO A 126 0.17 -19.22 -10.16
C PRO A 126 0.11 -19.80 -11.58
N LYS A 127 -1.11 -20.04 -12.08
CA LYS A 127 -1.31 -20.58 -13.43
C LYS A 127 -0.72 -19.67 -14.50
N GLY A 128 0.03 -20.27 -15.43
CA GLY A 128 0.63 -19.58 -16.58
C GLY A 128 2.08 -19.15 -16.35
N PHE A 129 2.66 -19.49 -15.21
CA PHE A 129 4.07 -19.21 -14.90
C PHE A 129 4.84 -20.52 -14.62
N PRO A 130 6.14 -20.60 -14.98
CA PRO A 130 6.98 -21.76 -14.70
C PRO A 130 7.05 -22.02 -13.19
N LYS A 131 6.88 -23.28 -12.79
CA LYS A 131 6.86 -23.65 -11.35
C LYS A 131 8.26 -23.64 -10.73
N ASP A 132 9.26 -23.85 -11.53
CA ASP A 132 10.68 -23.92 -11.21
C ASP A 132 11.43 -22.62 -11.44
N TRP A 133 10.69 -21.53 -11.70
CA TRP A 133 11.30 -20.22 -11.85
C TRP A 133 11.86 -19.74 -10.50
N GLU A 134 13.12 -19.32 -10.51
CA GLU A 134 13.88 -18.93 -9.32
C GLU A 134 13.16 -17.87 -8.44
N HIS A 135 12.44 -16.96 -9.08
CA HIS A 135 11.76 -15.84 -8.40
C HIS A 135 10.25 -16.05 -8.25
N ILE A 136 9.78 -17.31 -8.30
CA ILE A 136 8.33 -17.63 -8.27
C ILE A 136 7.61 -17.09 -7.04
N ASP A 137 8.30 -16.92 -5.93
CA ASP A 137 7.73 -16.44 -4.68
C ASP A 137 7.20 -15.00 -4.78
N TYR A 138 7.78 -14.17 -5.63
CA TYR A 138 7.27 -12.82 -5.91
C TYR A 138 5.93 -12.81 -6.67
N LEU A 139 5.55 -13.92 -7.32
CA LEU A 139 4.28 -14.05 -8.03
C LEU A 139 3.18 -14.71 -7.19
N LYS A 140 3.52 -15.32 -6.05
CA LYS A 140 2.55 -16.02 -5.19
C LYS A 140 1.55 -15.10 -4.47
N PRO A 141 1.89 -13.87 -4.06
CA PRO A 141 0.95 -13.00 -3.38
C PRO A 141 -0.36 -12.83 -4.16
N ARG A 142 -1.48 -12.79 -3.44
CA ARG A 142 -2.78 -12.39 -3.97
C ARG A 142 -2.99 -10.89 -3.84
N ASN A 143 -2.35 -10.29 -2.85
CA ASN A 143 -2.31 -8.85 -2.65
C ASN A 143 -0.87 -8.36 -2.76
N PHE A 144 -0.65 -7.37 -3.59
CA PHE A 144 0.64 -6.71 -3.77
C PHE A 144 0.69 -5.51 -2.82
N ILE A 145 0.98 -5.79 -1.58
CA ILE A 145 1.02 -4.81 -0.49
C ILE A 145 2.35 -4.94 0.24
N ALA A 146 2.95 -3.82 0.56
CA ALA A 146 4.05 -3.72 1.50
C ALA A 146 3.49 -3.17 2.81
N SER A 147 3.85 -3.75 3.93
CA SER A 147 3.38 -3.30 5.24
C SER A 147 4.48 -3.41 6.30
N GLY A 148 4.45 -2.49 7.25
CA GLY A 148 5.34 -2.49 8.39
C GLY A 148 4.66 -1.89 9.62
N PRO A 149 5.02 -2.39 10.82
CA PRO A 149 4.54 -1.84 12.07
C PRO A 149 5.11 -0.44 12.30
N LEU A 150 4.37 0.37 13.01
CA LEU A 150 4.84 1.64 13.55
C LEU A 150 4.88 1.56 15.07
N ASP A 151 5.81 2.24 15.68
CA ASP A 151 5.81 2.41 17.14
C ASP A 151 5.11 3.71 17.56
N GLU A 152 4.62 3.74 18.78
CA GLU A 152 3.86 4.86 19.32
C GLU A 152 4.69 6.15 19.39
N LYS A 153 5.97 6.06 19.69
CA LYS A 153 6.88 7.23 19.72
C LYS A 153 6.97 7.87 18.36
N THR A 154 7.15 7.03 17.33
CA THR A 154 7.21 7.46 15.93
C THR A 154 5.93 8.17 15.50
N VAL A 155 4.77 7.60 15.81
CA VAL A 155 3.48 8.20 15.41
C VAL A 155 3.18 9.50 16.16
N CYS A 156 3.63 9.62 17.41
CA CYS A 156 3.46 10.83 18.22
C CYS A 156 4.55 11.90 17.97
N ASP A 157 5.56 11.61 17.17
CA ASP A 157 6.59 12.60 16.83
C ASP A 157 6.02 13.70 15.92
N PRO A 158 6.28 14.98 16.19
CA PRO A 158 5.86 16.08 15.32
C PRO A 158 6.36 15.97 13.87
N GLY A 159 7.51 15.32 13.65
CA GLY A 159 8.10 15.05 12.33
C GLY A 159 7.57 13.79 11.63
N PHE A 160 6.57 13.10 12.19
CA PHE A 160 6.06 11.84 11.65
C PHE A 160 5.69 11.91 10.16
N MET A 161 5.00 12.97 9.75
CA MET A 161 4.58 13.14 8.35
C MET A 161 5.78 13.38 7.42
N ASP A 162 6.80 14.11 7.88
CA ASP A 162 8.02 14.33 7.12
C ASP A 162 8.84 13.06 6.98
N MET A 163 8.79 12.18 7.99
CA MET A 163 9.42 10.87 7.95
C MET A 163 8.75 9.93 6.93
N LEU A 164 7.42 9.98 6.79
CA LEU A 164 6.68 9.17 5.80
C LEU A 164 6.80 9.71 4.38
N ALA A 165 7.12 10.98 4.19
CA ALA A 165 7.17 11.62 2.87
C ALA A 165 8.06 10.90 1.84
N PRO A 166 9.24 10.32 2.18
CA PRO A 166 10.03 9.54 1.25
C PRO A 166 9.38 8.23 0.80
N ALA A 167 8.50 7.65 1.62
CA ALA A 167 7.82 6.38 1.32
C ALA A 167 6.56 6.56 0.46
N VAL A 168 6.12 7.80 0.24
CA VAL A 168 4.94 8.22 -0.53
C VAL A 168 5.35 8.84 -1.86
#